data_f7033275cf1643f102d4340f223076fa
#
_entry.id   f7033275cf1643f102d4340f223076fa
#
_cell.length_a   1.000
_cell.length_b   1.000
_cell.length_c   1.000
_cell.angle_alpha   90.00
_cell.angle_beta   90.00
_cell.angle_gamma   90.00
#
_symmetry.space_group_name_H-M   'P 1'
#
loop_
_entity.id
_entity.type
_entity.pdbx_description
1 polymer ?
#
loop_
_entity_poly.entity_id
_entity_poly.type
_entity_poly.pdbx_seq_one_letter_code
_entity_poly.pdbx_strand_id
1 'polypeptide(L)'
;MLNPTYLQQIRSQNPLIHNITNVVAANFSANGLLAIGASPLMSAAMEEMHEVPRLSQALVINIGTLMGKEVDAMVLAGKTANEVGIPVVLDPVGVGATTFRKQTVARLLKEVKFAAIRGNAGELATIAGVNWQAKGVDAGSGEADLAQIAHIVAKTYQCIAMISGATDYLSDGEHHAQIHNGTPLFPKITASGCLLSAVCGAFLAVAKPEQYFDAMLEACTAYAIAGELAAQGLKTTQHGQFYVGLLDQLAHLSPETINQYARISYE
;
A
#
# COMPACT_ATOMS: atom_id res chain seq x y z
N MET A 1 20.11 -1.70 -8.15
CA MET A 1 19.77 -3.12 -7.85
C MET A 1 19.16 -3.14 -6.47
N LEU A 2 17.98 -3.74 -6.28
CA LEU A 2 17.33 -3.82 -4.98
C LEU A 2 18.25 -4.53 -3.98
N ASN A 3 18.36 -3.99 -2.76
CA ASN A 3 19.08 -4.63 -1.66
C ASN A 3 18.09 -4.92 -0.53
N PRO A 4 17.39 -6.07 -0.55
CA PRO A 4 16.31 -6.36 0.36
C PRO A 4 16.82 -6.58 1.78
N THR A 5 16.55 -5.62 2.65
CA THR A 5 16.97 -5.65 4.06
C THR A 5 15.81 -5.33 5.01
N TYR A 6 14.75 -4.67 4.51
CA TYR A 6 13.65 -4.21 5.35
C TYR A 6 12.77 -5.35 5.84
N LEU A 7 12.58 -6.42 5.05
CA LEU A 7 11.86 -7.61 5.49
C LEU A 7 12.53 -8.27 6.73
N GLN A 8 13.85 -8.33 6.75
CA GLN A 8 14.58 -8.83 7.93
C GLN A 8 14.44 -7.91 9.13
N GLN A 9 14.46 -6.59 8.89
CA GLN A 9 14.25 -5.60 9.94
C GLN A 9 12.83 -5.70 10.54
N ILE A 10 11.79 -5.90 9.71
CA ILE A 10 10.43 -6.14 10.18
C ILE A 10 10.40 -7.35 11.12
N ARG A 11 10.98 -8.48 10.71
CA ARG A 11 11.00 -9.72 11.52
C ARG A 11 11.78 -9.58 12.82
N SER A 12 12.86 -8.81 12.82
CA SER A 12 13.68 -8.60 14.01
C SER A 12 13.11 -7.58 14.98
N GLN A 13 12.40 -6.55 14.47
CA GLN A 13 11.87 -5.44 15.26
C GLN A 13 10.40 -5.63 15.64
N ASN A 14 9.65 -6.44 14.87
CA ASN A 14 8.22 -6.69 15.03
C ASN A 14 7.40 -5.39 15.23
N PRO A 15 7.45 -4.46 14.26
CA PRO A 15 6.83 -3.14 14.42
C PRO A 15 5.30 -3.25 14.55
N LEU A 16 4.72 -2.43 15.42
CA LEU A 16 3.26 -2.28 15.56
C LEU A 16 2.73 -1.36 14.47
N ILE A 17 1.81 -1.87 13.65
CA ILE A 17 1.21 -1.14 12.55
C ILE A 17 -0.25 -0.85 12.88
N HIS A 18 -0.55 0.43 13.11
CA HIS A 18 -1.92 0.88 13.30
C HIS A 18 -2.64 0.95 11.95
N ASN A 19 -3.79 0.30 11.85
CA ASN A 19 -4.62 0.30 10.66
C ASN A 19 -6.01 0.84 10.96
N ILE A 20 -6.36 1.99 10.39
CA ILE A 20 -7.73 2.41 10.21
C ILE A 20 -8.13 1.90 8.82
N THR A 21 -8.72 0.71 8.76
CA THR A 21 -8.98 0.02 7.50
C THR A 21 -10.45 -0.39 7.37
N ASN A 22 -10.81 -0.85 6.19
CA ASN A 22 -12.17 -1.28 5.90
C ASN A 22 -12.48 -2.67 6.47
N VAL A 23 -13.76 -2.91 6.80
CA VAL A 23 -14.20 -4.14 7.46
C VAL A 23 -14.04 -5.39 6.60
N VAL A 24 -13.97 -5.24 5.27
CA VAL A 24 -13.75 -6.35 4.34
C VAL A 24 -12.30 -6.82 4.38
N ALA A 25 -11.35 -5.89 4.60
CA ALA A 25 -9.93 -6.15 4.54
C ALA A 25 -9.28 -6.40 5.89
N ALA A 26 -9.91 -5.99 6.99
CA ALA A 26 -9.29 -5.95 8.33
C ALA A 26 -8.64 -7.27 8.74
N ASN A 27 -9.37 -8.38 8.63
CA ASN A 27 -8.84 -9.70 8.99
C ASN A 27 -7.65 -10.11 8.09
N PHE A 28 -7.78 -9.93 6.77
CA PHE A 28 -6.74 -10.31 5.81
C PHE A 28 -5.47 -9.47 5.97
N SER A 29 -5.63 -8.16 6.18
CA SER A 29 -4.51 -7.25 6.45
C SER A 29 -3.80 -7.61 7.77
N ALA A 30 -4.54 -7.94 8.82
CA ALA A 30 -3.95 -8.37 10.09
C ALA A 30 -3.12 -9.66 9.93
N ASN A 31 -3.69 -10.68 9.27
CA ASN A 31 -2.97 -11.94 9.04
C ASN A 31 -1.75 -11.77 8.13
N GLY A 32 -1.83 -10.92 7.10
CA GLY A 32 -0.69 -10.63 6.24
C GLY A 32 0.44 -9.89 6.98
N LEU A 33 0.12 -8.96 7.87
CA LEU A 33 1.12 -8.30 8.73
C LEU A 33 1.80 -9.32 9.66
N LEU A 34 1.04 -10.21 10.29
CA LEU A 34 1.59 -11.31 11.10
C LEU A 34 2.50 -12.21 10.25
N ALA A 35 2.11 -12.54 9.03
CA ALA A 35 2.88 -13.40 8.13
C ALA A 35 4.25 -12.80 7.80
N ILE A 36 4.37 -11.48 7.59
CA ILE A 36 5.66 -10.83 7.32
C ILE A 36 6.47 -10.54 8.60
N GLY A 37 5.91 -10.78 9.80
CA GLY A 37 6.58 -10.56 11.08
C GLY A 37 6.29 -9.22 11.76
N ALA A 38 5.28 -8.48 11.31
CA ALA A 38 4.81 -7.25 11.96
C ALA A 38 3.64 -7.53 12.92
N SER A 39 3.36 -6.61 13.83
CA SER A 39 2.22 -6.66 14.75
C SER A 39 1.09 -5.75 14.25
N PRO A 40 -0.12 -6.28 13.96
CA PRO A 40 -1.25 -5.47 13.55
C PRO A 40 -2.04 -4.92 14.73
N LEU A 41 -2.49 -3.67 14.64
CA LEU A 41 -3.51 -3.09 15.49
C LEU A 41 -4.60 -2.47 14.62
N MET A 42 -5.83 -2.97 14.73
CA MET A 42 -6.99 -2.51 13.97
C MET A 42 -7.89 -1.68 14.88
N SER A 43 -7.86 -0.36 14.75
CA SER A 43 -8.74 0.54 15.50
C SER A 43 -9.12 1.76 14.67
N ALA A 44 -10.41 2.16 14.79
CA ALA A 44 -10.96 3.40 14.26
C ALA A 44 -11.74 4.17 15.34
N ALA A 45 -11.61 3.78 16.61
CA ALA A 45 -12.30 4.44 17.72
C ALA A 45 -11.69 5.82 17.98
N MET A 46 -12.50 6.87 17.89
CA MET A 46 -12.06 8.27 18.07
C MET A 46 -11.31 8.47 19.39
N GLU A 47 -11.73 7.76 20.43
CA GLU A 47 -11.20 7.82 21.79
C GLU A 47 -9.75 7.40 21.89
N GLU A 48 -9.27 6.57 20.95
CA GLU A 48 -7.91 6.02 20.94
C GLU A 48 -6.96 6.76 20.00
N MET A 49 -7.44 7.72 19.20
CA MET A 49 -6.64 8.32 18.13
C MET A 49 -5.52 9.24 18.60
N HIS A 50 -5.50 9.62 19.87
CA HIS A 50 -4.37 10.30 20.49
C HIS A 50 -3.32 9.35 21.08
N GLU A 51 -3.66 8.09 21.33
CA GLU A 51 -2.80 7.13 22.02
C GLU A 51 -2.21 6.10 21.06
N VAL A 52 -3.06 5.44 20.27
CA VAL A 52 -2.63 4.34 19.40
C VAL A 52 -1.54 4.73 18.41
N PRO A 53 -1.59 5.88 17.70
CA PRO A 53 -0.48 6.28 16.83
C PRO A 53 0.84 6.48 17.56
N ARG A 54 0.82 6.89 18.85
CA ARG A 54 2.03 7.08 19.68
C ARG A 54 2.70 5.78 20.10
N LEU A 55 1.96 4.69 20.10
CA LEU A 55 2.45 3.33 20.38
C LEU A 55 2.94 2.62 19.12
N SER A 56 2.54 3.11 17.95
CA SER A 56 2.76 2.47 16.66
C SER A 56 4.01 2.97 15.96
N GLN A 57 4.54 2.20 15.01
CA GLN A 57 5.66 2.58 14.16
C GLN A 57 5.22 3.01 12.75
N ALA A 58 3.96 2.76 12.38
CA ALA A 58 3.32 3.31 11.18
C ALA A 58 1.81 3.36 11.34
N LEU A 59 1.16 4.24 10.56
CA LEU A 59 -0.28 4.31 10.42
C LEU A 59 -0.69 4.05 8.96
N VAL A 60 -1.70 3.20 8.75
CA VAL A 60 -2.31 2.97 7.44
C VAL A 60 -3.78 3.41 7.48
N ILE A 61 -4.15 4.33 6.61
CA ILE A 61 -5.51 4.84 6.46
C ILE A 61 -6.09 4.33 5.13
N ASN A 62 -7.13 3.51 5.21
CA ASN A 62 -7.83 2.92 4.07
C ASN A 62 -9.32 3.27 4.13
N ILE A 63 -9.84 3.89 3.07
CA ILE A 63 -11.22 4.40 3.03
C ILE A 63 -12.22 3.42 2.37
N GLY A 64 -11.96 2.12 2.36
CA GLY A 64 -12.77 1.13 1.62
C GLY A 64 -14.25 1.08 2.02
N THR A 65 -14.55 0.92 3.30
CA THR A 65 -15.93 0.96 3.83
C THR A 65 -16.18 2.21 4.68
N LEU A 66 -15.91 3.36 4.08
CA LEU A 66 -15.89 4.66 4.74
C LEU A 66 -17.21 5.00 5.42
N MET A 67 -17.15 5.36 6.70
CA MET A 67 -18.26 5.94 7.47
C MET A 67 -17.94 7.37 7.89
N GLY A 68 -18.95 8.27 7.84
CA GLY A 68 -18.73 9.69 8.12
C GLY A 68 -18.10 9.98 9.48
N LYS A 69 -18.47 9.22 10.50
CA LYS A 69 -17.93 9.34 11.86
C LYS A 69 -16.46 8.92 11.99
N GLU A 70 -15.94 8.14 11.05
CA GLU A 70 -14.55 7.67 11.07
C GLU A 70 -13.59 8.67 10.42
N VAL A 71 -14.10 9.61 9.61
CA VAL A 71 -13.26 10.60 8.92
C VAL A 71 -12.49 11.47 9.91
N ASP A 72 -13.17 11.91 10.99
CA ASP A 72 -12.52 12.71 12.03
C ASP A 72 -11.45 11.89 12.79
N ALA A 73 -11.72 10.61 13.04
CA ALA A 73 -10.75 9.70 13.65
C ALA A 73 -9.52 9.50 12.75
N MET A 74 -9.71 9.34 11.43
CA MET A 74 -8.62 9.24 10.45
C MET A 74 -7.74 10.50 10.45
N VAL A 75 -8.37 11.68 10.46
CA VAL A 75 -7.64 12.97 10.50
C VAL A 75 -6.88 13.11 11.81
N LEU A 76 -7.52 12.80 12.95
CA LEU A 76 -6.89 12.90 14.26
C LEU A 76 -5.70 11.93 14.38
N ALA A 77 -5.89 10.67 14.02
CA ALA A 77 -4.82 9.68 14.01
C ALA A 77 -3.65 10.10 13.10
N GLY A 78 -3.95 10.60 11.89
CA GLY A 78 -2.95 11.08 10.95
C GLY A 78 -2.14 12.26 11.51
N LYS A 79 -2.80 13.22 12.15
CA LYS A 79 -2.12 14.35 12.82
C LYS A 79 -1.26 13.86 13.99
N THR A 80 -1.78 12.98 14.83
CA THR A 80 -1.00 12.39 15.93
C THR A 80 0.21 11.63 15.42
N ALA A 81 0.06 10.84 14.34
CA ALA A 81 1.18 10.15 13.68
C ALA A 81 2.23 11.13 13.16
N ASN A 82 1.81 12.24 12.53
CA ASN A 82 2.72 13.31 12.09
C ASN A 82 3.44 14.00 13.25
N GLU A 83 2.76 14.24 14.38
CA GLU A 83 3.37 14.83 15.59
C GLU A 83 4.49 13.97 16.16
N VAL A 84 4.33 12.64 16.15
CA VAL A 84 5.35 11.71 16.66
C VAL A 84 6.33 11.23 15.60
N GLY A 85 6.16 11.67 14.34
CA GLY A 85 7.12 11.42 13.27
C GLY A 85 7.06 10.01 12.66
N ILE A 86 5.97 9.26 12.84
CA ILE A 86 5.80 7.95 12.19
C ILE A 86 5.19 8.10 10.79
N PRO A 87 5.54 7.20 9.83
CA PRO A 87 5.01 7.25 8.47
C PRO A 87 3.52 6.94 8.43
N VAL A 88 2.80 7.65 7.55
CA VAL A 88 1.38 7.42 7.27
C VAL A 88 1.21 7.00 5.82
N VAL A 89 0.50 5.91 5.57
CA VAL A 89 0.13 5.41 4.23
C VAL A 89 -1.35 5.68 3.98
N LEU A 90 -1.67 6.25 2.81
CA LEU A 90 -3.05 6.39 2.35
C LEU A 90 -3.37 5.35 1.27
N ASP A 91 -4.48 4.64 1.48
CA ASP A 91 -5.14 3.79 0.48
C ASP A 91 -6.52 4.39 0.14
N PRO A 92 -6.62 5.18 -0.95
CA PRO A 92 -7.80 5.96 -1.28
C PRO A 92 -8.86 5.14 -2.02
N VAL A 93 -9.20 3.95 -1.53
CA VAL A 93 -10.08 2.98 -2.18
C VAL A 93 -11.34 3.64 -2.73
N GLY A 94 -11.49 3.59 -4.06
CA GLY A 94 -12.68 4.10 -4.74
C GLY A 94 -12.87 5.62 -4.63
N VAL A 95 -11.82 6.41 -4.46
CA VAL A 95 -11.89 7.88 -4.33
C VAL A 95 -12.68 8.54 -5.44
N GLY A 96 -12.61 8.01 -6.67
CA GLY A 96 -13.36 8.52 -7.83
C GLY A 96 -14.86 8.22 -7.82
N ALA A 97 -15.33 7.28 -6.99
CA ALA A 97 -16.68 6.72 -7.09
C ALA A 97 -17.79 7.65 -6.58
N THR A 98 -17.53 8.45 -5.54
CA THR A 98 -18.54 9.32 -4.93
C THR A 98 -17.96 10.65 -4.48
N THR A 99 -18.83 11.67 -4.39
CA THR A 99 -18.46 12.99 -3.85
C THR A 99 -17.95 12.89 -2.43
N PHE A 100 -18.56 12.05 -1.58
CA PHE A 100 -18.15 11.84 -0.20
C PHE A 100 -16.70 11.33 -0.11
N ARG A 101 -16.32 10.32 -0.92
CA ARG A 101 -14.96 9.80 -0.95
C ARG A 101 -13.95 10.84 -1.45
N LYS A 102 -14.30 11.59 -2.51
CA LYS A 102 -13.46 12.68 -3.01
C LYS A 102 -13.21 13.75 -1.95
N GLN A 103 -14.26 14.20 -1.25
CA GLN A 103 -14.16 15.20 -0.20
C GLN A 103 -13.34 14.69 1.00
N THR A 104 -13.51 13.42 1.38
CA THR A 104 -12.74 12.81 2.46
C THR A 104 -11.25 12.75 2.11
N VAL A 105 -10.90 12.26 0.92
CA VAL A 105 -9.49 12.21 0.49
C VAL A 105 -8.91 13.61 0.39
N ALA A 106 -9.63 14.59 -0.17
CA ALA A 106 -9.17 15.97 -0.23
C ALA A 106 -8.92 16.56 1.17
N ARG A 107 -9.76 16.24 2.15
CA ARG A 107 -9.58 16.65 3.55
C ARG A 107 -8.35 15.97 4.16
N LEU A 108 -8.19 14.66 3.98
CA LEU A 108 -7.04 13.91 4.49
C LEU A 108 -5.73 14.46 3.91
N LEU A 109 -5.66 14.67 2.60
CA LEU A 109 -4.48 15.22 1.92
C LEU A 109 -4.15 16.66 2.33
N LYS A 110 -5.14 17.43 2.78
CA LYS A 110 -4.95 18.79 3.30
C LYS A 110 -4.43 18.81 4.74
N GLU A 111 -4.90 17.89 5.58
CA GLU A 111 -4.70 17.95 7.03
C GLU A 111 -3.63 16.98 7.55
N VAL A 112 -3.25 15.96 6.77
CA VAL A 112 -2.28 14.92 7.16
C VAL A 112 -1.15 14.86 6.13
N LYS A 113 0.09 14.74 6.59
CA LYS A 113 1.25 14.45 5.73
C LYS A 113 1.38 12.95 5.58
N PHE A 114 1.36 12.47 4.34
CA PHE A 114 1.52 11.06 4.01
C PHE A 114 2.95 10.77 3.57
N ALA A 115 3.52 9.66 4.04
CA ALA A 115 4.77 9.13 3.52
C ALA A 115 4.56 8.42 2.18
N ALA A 116 3.40 7.78 2.02
CA ALA A 116 3.03 7.14 0.75
C ALA A 116 1.53 7.22 0.47
N ILE A 117 1.17 7.30 -0.81
CA ILE A 117 -0.18 7.15 -1.35
C ILE A 117 -0.14 5.97 -2.32
N ARG A 118 -0.91 4.93 -2.01
CA ARG A 118 -0.97 3.71 -2.81
C ARG A 118 -2.39 3.44 -3.29
N GLY A 119 -2.57 3.21 -4.58
CA GLY A 119 -3.88 2.90 -5.17
C GLY A 119 -3.74 2.29 -6.57
N ASN A 120 -4.87 2.05 -7.25
CA ASN A 120 -4.88 1.70 -8.66
C ASN A 120 -4.80 2.95 -9.56
N ALA A 121 -4.69 2.73 -10.88
CA ALA A 121 -4.56 3.80 -11.86
C ALA A 121 -5.69 4.86 -11.77
N GLY A 122 -6.95 4.41 -11.64
CA GLY A 122 -8.10 5.32 -11.56
C GLY A 122 -8.13 6.15 -10.26
N GLU A 123 -7.68 5.55 -9.15
CA GLU A 123 -7.58 6.23 -7.86
C GLU A 123 -6.51 7.32 -7.88
N LEU A 124 -5.29 6.99 -8.34
CA LEU A 124 -4.20 7.96 -8.40
C LEU A 124 -4.45 9.03 -9.47
N ALA A 125 -5.05 8.69 -10.61
CA ALA A 125 -5.46 9.67 -11.62
C ALA A 125 -6.49 10.68 -11.05
N THR A 126 -7.44 10.19 -10.24
CA THR A 126 -8.40 11.06 -9.56
C THR A 126 -7.70 12.04 -8.61
N ILE A 127 -6.70 11.58 -7.84
CA ILE A 127 -5.90 12.41 -6.94
C ILE A 127 -5.03 13.40 -7.71
N ALA A 128 -4.46 12.98 -8.84
CA ALA A 128 -3.67 13.85 -9.73
C ALA A 128 -4.50 14.91 -10.45
N GLY A 129 -5.84 14.81 -10.41
CA GLY A 129 -6.72 15.69 -11.19
C GLY A 129 -6.68 15.43 -12.69
N VAL A 130 -6.19 14.26 -13.11
CA VAL A 130 -6.10 13.84 -14.51
C VAL A 130 -7.38 13.14 -14.91
N ASN A 131 -7.89 13.50 -16.10
CA ASN A 131 -9.09 12.88 -16.64
C ASN A 131 -8.78 11.48 -17.17
N TRP A 132 -8.89 10.48 -16.30
CA TRP A 132 -8.66 9.07 -16.61
C TRP A 132 -9.96 8.44 -17.13
N GLN A 133 -10.04 8.22 -18.43
CA GLN A 133 -11.11 7.39 -18.98
C GLN A 133 -10.69 5.92 -18.86
N ALA A 134 -11.21 5.24 -17.86
CA ALA A 134 -11.10 3.79 -17.70
C ALA A 134 -11.81 3.09 -18.87
N LYS A 135 -11.15 2.94 -20.00
CA LYS A 135 -11.49 1.92 -21.00
C LYS A 135 -10.72 0.66 -20.61
N GLY A 136 -11.29 -0.13 -19.71
CA GLY A 136 -10.79 -1.45 -19.33
C GLY A 136 -9.33 -1.48 -18.82
N VAL A 137 -9.04 -2.41 -17.96
CA VAL A 137 -7.71 -2.66 -17.36
C VAL A 137 -6.64 -3.02 -18.43
N ASP A 138 -7.03 -3.24 -19.69
CA ASP A 138 -6.21 -3.76 -20.79
C ASP A 138 -6.04 -2.79 -21.98
N ALA A 139 -6.36 -1.51 -21.85
CA ALA A 139 -6.18 -0.58 -22.97
C ALA A 139 -4.71 -0.11 -23.01
N GLY A 140 -3.93 -0.74 -23.87
CA GLY A 140 -2.50 -0.54 -24.10
C GLY A 140 -2.07 0.81 -24.71
N SER A 141 -2.59 1.92 -24.21
CA SER A 141 -2.14 3.27 -24.52
C SER A 141 -1.88 4.11 -23.27
N GLY A 142 -1.92 3.49 -22.08
CA GLY A 142 -1.85 4.17 -20.80
C GLY A 142 -0.53 4.04 -20.03
N GLU A 143 0.46 3.29 -20.50
CA GLU A 143 1.70 3.06 -19.73
C GLU A 143 2.48 4.36 -19.49
N ALA A 144 2.67 5.18 -20.51
CA ALA A 144 3.35 6.48 -20.38
C ALA A 144 2.61 7.44 -19.44
N ASP A 145 1.28 7.30 -19.34
CA ASP A 145 0.45 8.13 -18.47
C ASP A 145 0.54 7.73 -17.00
N LEU A 146 0.79 6.44 -16.67
CA LEU A 146 0.86 5.96 -15.29
C LEU A 146 2.12 6.45 -14.56
N ALA A 147 3.28 6.42 -15.21
CA ALA A 147 4.50 6.99 -14.66
C ALA A 147 4.33 8.49 -14.39
N GLN A 148 3.74 9.22 -15.34
CA GLN A 148 3.44 10.64 -15.19
C GLN A 148 2.44 10.91 -14.06
N ILE A 149 1.39 10.10 -13.91
CA ILE A 149 0.41 10.22 -12.83
C ILE A 149 1.11 10.00 -11.47
N ALA A 150 1.93 8.95 -11.34
CA ALA A 150 2.69 8.70 -10.12
C ALA A 150 3.62 9.89 -9.79
N HIS A 151 4.33 10.42 -10.78
CA HIS A 151 5.18 11.60 -10.62
C HIS A 151 4.39 12.83 -10.13
N ILE A 152 3.25 13.14 -10.75
CA ILE A 152 2.40 14.28 -10.37
C ILE A 152 1.94 14.16 -8.92
N VAL A 153 1.45 12.98 -8.51
CA VAL A 153 1.01 12.74 -7.12
C VAL A 153 2.17 12.89 -6.15
N ALA A 154 3.32 12.26 -6.45
CA ALA A 154 4.51 12.33 -5.61
C ALA A 154 5.00 13.77 -5.41
N LYS A 155 5.10 14.55 -6.48
CA LYS A 155 5.52 15.97 -6.41
C LYS A 155 4.51 16.85 -5.68
N THR A 156 3.21 16.65 -5.95
CA THR A 156 2.15 17.48 -5.36
C THR A 156 2.05 17.30 -3.86
N TYR A 157 2.15 16.06 -3.39
CA TYR A 157 1.97 15.73 -1.97
C TYR A 157 3.27 15.45 -1.23
N GLN A 158 4.42 15.54 -1.91
CA GLN A 158 5.76 15.30 -1.34
C GLN A 158 5.83 13.94 -0.62
N CYS A 159 5.37 12.91 -1.29
CA CYS A 159 5.27 11.55 -0.79
C CYS A 159 5.66 10.54 -1.87
N ILE A 160 5.70 9.28 -1.51
CA ILE A 160 5.83 8.21 -2.50
C ILE A 160 4.45 7.92 -3.07
N ALA A 161 4.32 7.97 -4.40
CA ALA A 161 3.14 7.51 -5.10
C ALA A 161 3.39 6.12 -5.68
N MET A 162 2.46 5.18 -5.40
CA MET A 162 2.50 3.82 -5.91
C MET A 162 1.19 3.49 -6.63
N ILE A 163 1.29 3.17 -7.91
CA ILE A 163 0.16 2.72 -8.74
C ILE A 163 0.30 1.22 -8.95
N SER A 164 -0.67 0.44 -8.48
CA SER A 164 -0.70 -1.01 -8.72
C SER A 164 -1.47 -1.35 -9.99
N GLY A 165 -0.94 -2.32 -10.74
CA GLY A 165 -1.51 -2.78 -12.01
C GLY A 165 -0.91 -4.09 -12.50
N ALA A 166 -0.92 -4.30 -13.82
CA ALA A 166 -0.16 -5.38 -14.45
C ALA A 166 1.35 -5.16 -14.35
N THR A 167 1.78 -3.90 -14.41
CA THR A 167 3.07 -3.36 -13.98
C THR A 167 2.76 -2.35 -12.89
N ASP A 168 3.48 -2.41 -11.78
CA ASP A 168 3.37 -1.42 -10.72
C ASP A 168 4.33 -0.27 -10.97
N TYR A 169 3.90 0.97 -10.72
CA TYR A 169 4.68 2.19 -10.90
C TYR A 169 4.93 2.88 -9.57
N LEU A 170 6.18 3.17 -9.26
CA LEU A 170 6.61 3.85 -8.04
C LEU A 170 7.34 5.15 -8.38
N SER A 171 7.01 6.24 -7.67
CA SER A 171 7.72 7.51 -7.78
C SER A 171 7.75 8.25 -6.44
N ASP A 172 8.89 8.89 -6.12
CA ASP A 172 9.01 9.90 -5.06
C ASP A 172 9.09 11.33 -5.63
N GLY A 173 8.96 11.44 -6.96
CA GLY A 173 9.09 12.68 -7.71
C GLY A 173 10.49 12.97 -8.24
N GLU A 174 11.51 12.21 -7.83
CA GLU A 174 12.89 12.28 -8.34
C GLU A 174 13.34 10.93 -8.90
N HIS A 175 13.00 9.85 -8.21
CA HIS A 175 13.28 8.48 -8.61
C HIS A 175 12.01 7.80 -9.08
N HIS A 176 12.17 6.93 -10.08
CA HIS A 176 11.07 6.16 -10.65
C HIS A 176 11.49 4.70 -10.78
N ALA A 177 10.55 3.80 -10.50
CA ALA A 177 10.74 2.38 -10.70
C ALA A 177 9.45 1.71 -11.21
N GLN A 178 9.61 0.68 -12.02
CA GLN A 178 8.54 -0.20 -12.47
C GLN A 178 8.81 -1.60 -11.96
N ILE A 179 7.78 -2.24 -11.39
CA ILE A 179 7.84 -3.61 -10.89
C ILE A 179 7.00 -4.48 -11.84
N HIS A 180 7.65 -5.46 -12.46
CA HIS A 180 7.05 -6.36 -13.45
C HIS A 180 6.65 -7.72 -12.84
N ASN A 181 6.72 -7.83 -11.53
CA ASN A 181 6.21 -8.98 -10.79
C ASN A 181 4.71 -8.85 -10.55
N GLY A 182 4.04 -9.97 -10.33
CA GLY A 182 2.62 -10.02 -9.99
C GLY A 182 1.89 -11.16 -10.67
N THR A 183 0.61 -11.29 -10.38
CA THR A 183 -0.23 -12.35 -10.92
C THR A 183 -1.65 -11.85 -11.20
N PRO A 184 -2.32 -12.34 -12.27
CA PRO A 184 -3.71 -12.01 -12.54
C PRO A 184 -4.69 -12.57 -11.50
N LEU A 185 -4.23 -13.31 -10.49
CA LEU A 185 -5.06 -13.79 -9.39
C LEU A 185 -5.29 -12.73 -8.29
N PHE A 186 -4.44 -11.70 -8.17
CA PHE A 186 -4.67 -10.62 -7.19
C PHE A 186 -6.07 -10.00 -7.27
N PRO A 187 -6.58 -9.57 -8.43
CA PRO A 187 -7.92 -9.01 -8.52
C PRO A 187 -9.06 -10.03 -8.36
N LYS A 188 -8.74 -11.33 -8.22
CA LYS A 188 -9.72 -12.42 -8.02
C LYS A 188 -10.00 -12.72 -6.55
N ILE A 189 -9.25 -12.11 -5.64
CA ILE A 189 -9.48 -12.18 -4.18
C ILE A 189 -9.73 -10.77 -3.66
N THR A 190 -10.67 -10.64 -2.72
CA THR A 190 -10.95 -9.33 -2.10
C THR A 190 -9.80 -8.91 -1.19
N ALA A 191 -9.63 -7.61 -1.04
CA ALA A 191 -8.68 -6.99 -0.11
C ALA A 191 -7.18 -7.20 -0.41
N SER A 192 -6.79 -7.82 -1.54
CA SER A 192 -5.37 -7.97 -1.89
C SER A 192 -4.63 -6.64 -1.96
N GLY A 193 -5.26 -5.61 -2.53
CA GLY A 193 -4.70 -4.25 -2.54
C GLY A 193 -4.61 -3.63 -1.15
N CYS A 194 -5.65 -3.80 -0.32
CA CYS A 194 -5.65 -3.28 1.04
C CYS A 194 -4.56 -3.93 1.92
N LEU A 195 -4.31 -5.22 1.73
CA LEU A 195 -3.19 -5.91 2.37
C LEU A 195 -1.85 -5.33 1.91
N LEU A 196 -1.66 -5.08 0.60
CA LEU A 196 -0.45 -4.44 0.11
C LEU A 196 -0.20 -3.09 0.80
N SER A 197 -1.25 -2.26 0.99
CA SER A 197 -1.11 -0.99 1.70
C SER A 197 -0.66 -1.18 3.17
N ALA A 198 -1.16 -2.21 3.85
CA ALA A 198 -0.71 -2.58 5.19
C ALA A 198 0.76 -3.04 5.20
N VAL A 199 1.15 -3.87 4.23
CA VAL A 199 2.56 -4.30 4.02
C VAL A 199 3.46 -3.09 3.80
N CYS A 200 3.07 -2.14 2.94
CA CYS A 200 3.82 -0.89 2.74
C CYS A 200 4.04 -0.15 4.07
N GLY A 201 3.01 -0.07 4.91
CA GLY A 201 3.14 0.52 6.25
C GLY A 201 4.21 -0.17 7.10
N ALA A 202 4.27 -1.50 7.07
CA ALA A 202 5.26 -2.26 7.84
C ALA A 202 6.70 -2.04 7.36
N PHE A 203 6.91 -1.91 6.05
CA PHE A 203 8.24 -1.62 5.49
C PHE A 203 8.69 -0.18 5.81
N LEU A 204 7.80 0.78 5.71
CA LEU A 204 8.10 2.18 6.10
C LEU A 204 8.37 2.32 7.60
N ALA A 205 7.73 1.50 8.44
CA ALA A 205 7.90 1.52 9.90
C ALA A 205 9.34 1.25 10.36
N VAL A 206 10.12 0.51 9.58
CA VAL A 206 11.51 0.14 9.91
C VAL A 206 12.55 0.91 9.08
N ALA A 207 12.09 1.82 8.21
CA ALA A 207 12.94 2.65 7.37
C ALA A 207 13.03 4.08 7.90
N LYS A 208 14.12 4.78 7.59
CA LYS A 208 14.22 6.21 7.79
C LYS A 208 13.59 6.98 6.63
N PRO A 209 13.18 8.25 6.82
CA PRO A 209 12.52 9.01 5.76
C PRO A 209 13.29 9.05 4.42
N GLU A 210 14.60 9.19 4.45
CA GLU A 210 15.48 9.19 3.27
C GLU A 210 15.57 7.82 2.55
N GLN A 211 15.05 6.77 3.16
CA GLN A 211 15.05 5.39 2.65
C GLN A 211 13.65 4.92 2.25
N TYR A 212 12.63 5.77 2.35
CA TYR A 212 11.25 5.35 2.12
C TYR A 212 11.01 4.85 0.69
N PHE A 213 11.70 5.40 -0.31
CA PHE A 213 11.59 4.92 -1.69
C PHE A 213 12.04 3.46 -1.81
N ASP A 214 13.21 3.13 -1.26
CA ASP A 214 13.76 1.76 -1.29
C ASP A 214 12.89 0.79 -0.49
N ALA A 215 12.39 1.22 0.68
CA ALA A 215 11.50 0.42 1.51
C ALA A 215 10.17 0.11 0.80
N MET A 216 9.57 1.10 0.15
CA MET A 216 8.36 0.90 -0.65
C MET A 216 8.60 0.02 -1.87
N LEU A 217 9.75 0.17 -2.54
CA LEU A 217 10.14 -0.67 -3.66
C LEU A 217 10.30 -2.13 -3.22
N GLU A 218 10.96 -2.38 -2.08
CA GLU A 218 11.08 -3.72 -1.52
C GLU A 218 9.70 -4.28 -1.12
N ALA A 219 8.84 -3.50 -0.45
CA ALA A 219 7.50 -3.91 -0.04
C ALA A 219 6.66 -4.39 -1.22
N CYS A 220 6.57 -3.57 -2.27
CA CYS A 220 5.74 -3.88 -3.44
C CYS A 220 6.30 -5.06 -4.23
N THR A 221 7.63 -5.14 -4.39
CA THR A 221 8.30 -6.26 -5.07
C THR A 221 8.11 -7.56 -4.30
N ALA A 222 8.33 -7.55 -2.99
CA ALA A 222 8.16 -8.71 -2.11
C ALA A 222 6.72 -9.23 -2.16
N TYR A 223 5.73 -8.33 -2.08
CA TYR A 223 4.32 -8.69 -2.16
C TYR A 223 3.95 -9.29 -3.52
N ALA A 224 4.43 -8.69 -4.61
CA ALA A 224 4.18 -9.18 -5.96
C ALA A 224 4.79 -10.57 -6.19
N ILE A 225 6.03 -10.81 -5.70
CA ILE A 225 6.71 -12.11 -5.73
C ILE A 225 5.95 -13.15 -4.90
N ALA A 226 5.49 -12.80 -3.69
CA ALA A 226 4.68 -13.70 -2.87
C ALA A 226 3.42 -14.16 -3.63
N GLY A 227 2.78 -13.24 -4.35
CA GLY A 227 1.64 -13.56 -5.22
C GLY A 227 2.00 -14.49 -6.38
N GLU A 228 3.13 -14.27 -7.05
CA GLU A 228 3.59 -15.17 -8.13
C GLU A 228 3.85 -16.58 -7.60
N LEU A 229 4.55 -16.69 -6.49
CA LEU A 229 4.86 -17.99 -5.87
C LEU A 229 3.58 -18.70 -5.40
N ALA A 230 2.64 -17.96 -4.79
CA ALA A 230 1.35 -18.49 -4.38
C ALA A 230 0.49 -18.97 -5.59
N ALA A 231 0.68 -18.37 -6.75
CA ALA A 231 -0.05 -18.72 -7.98
C ALA A 231 0.55 -19.91 -8.73
N GLN A 232 1.78 -20.33 -8.41
CA GLN A 232 2.43 -21.43 -9.11
C GLN A 232 1.64 -22.73 -9.04
N GLY A 233 1.34 -23.30 -10.22
CA GLY A 233 0.58 -24.55 -10.34
C GLY A 233 -0.93 -24.41 -10.11
N LEU A 234 -1.44 -23.22 -9.77
CA LEU A 234 -2.88 -22.99 -9.60
C LEU A 234 -3.56 -22.74 -10.94
N LYS A 235 -4.79 -23.27 -11.07
CA LYS A 235 -5.72 -22.85 -12.13
C LYS A 235 -6.29 -21.46 -11.79
N THR A 236 -6.70 -20.71 -12.80
CA THR A 236 -7.31 -19.38 -12.66
C THR A 236 -8.60 -19.36 -11.81
N THR A 237 -9.19 -20.51 -11.55
CA THR A 237 -10.40 -20.70 -10.71
C THR A 237 -10.10 -21.04 -9.25
N GLN A 238 -8.83 -21.20 -8.87
CA GLN A 238 -8.43 -21.64 -7.52
C GLN A 238 -8.17 -20.46 -6.59
N HIS A 239 -9.13 -19.53 -6.51
CA HIS A 239 -9.00 -18.28 -5.74
C HIS A 239 -8.80 -18.52 -4.24
N GLY A 240 -9.47 -19.52 -3.66
CA GLY A 240 -9.34 -19.84 -2.22
C GLY A 240 -7.94 -20.36 -1.88
N GLN A 241 -7.35 -21.21 -2.74
CA GLN A 241 -5.99 -21.68 -2.55
C GLN A 241 -4.98 -20.54 -2.71
N PHE A 242 -5.21 -19.64 -3.69
CA PHE A 242 -4.38 -18.46 -3.85
C PHE A 242 -4.46 -17.54 -2.61
N TYR A 243 -5.66 -17.32 -2.07
CA TYR A 243 -5.87 -16.50 -0.87
C TYR A 243 -5.06 -17.01 0.33
N VAL A 244 -5.12 -18.30 0.61
CA VAL A 244 -4.35 -18.92 1.70
C VAL A 244 -2.86 -18.96 1.35
N GLY A 245 -2.52 -19.37 0.14
CA GLY A 245 -1.13 -19.47 -0.33
C GLY A 245 -0.39 -18.14 -0.31
N LEU A 246 -1.08 -17.01 -0.53
CA LEU A 246 -0.46 -15.69 -0.44
C LEU A 246 0.07 -15.40 0.98
N LEU A 247 -0.70 -15.74 2.02
CA LEU A 247 -0.26 -15.59 3.42
C LEU A 247 0.94 -16.50 3.72
N ASP A 248 0.90 -17.76 3.26
CA ASP A 248 2.00 -18.70 3.43
C ASP A 248 3.28 -18.19 2.74
N GLN A 249 3.15 -17.69 1.50
CA GLN A 249 4.31 -17.16 0.77
C GLN A 249 4.88 -15.89 1.41
N LEU A 250 4.03 -14.99 1.93
CA LEU A 250 4.49 -13.83 2.70
C LEU A 250 5.33 -14.25 3.92
N ALA A 251 4.93 -15.32 4.59
CA ALA A 251 5.68 -15.86 5.73
C ALA A 251 7.01 -16.53 5.30
N HIS A 252 7.04 -17.15 4.13
CA HIS A 252 8.24 -17.85 3.61
C HIS A 252 9.24 -16.95 2.88
N LEU A 253 8.86 -15.74 2.49
CA LEU A 253 9.77 -14.83 1.77
C LEU A 253 11.09 -14.65 2.51
N SER A 254 12.17 -14.56 1.73
CA SER A 254 13.49 -14.17 2.23
C SER A 254 14.12 -13.13 1.30
N PRO A 255 15.14 -12.39 1.76
CA PRO A 255 15.91 -11.50 0.89
C PRO A 255 16.48 -12.18 -0.35
N GLU A 256 16.92 -13.43 -0.21
CA GLU A 256 17.44 -14.24 -1.31
C GLU A 256 16.33 -14.51 -2.34
N THR A 257 15.13 -14.87 -1.87
CA THR A 257 13.96 -15.09 -2.73
C THR A 257 13.57 -13.79 -3.46
N ILE A 258 13.56 -12.67 -2.75
CA ILE A 258 13.27 -11.37 -3.38
C ILE A 258 14.30 -11.07 -4.47
N ASN A 259 15.58 -11.19 -4.19
CA ASN A 259 16.65 -10.95 -5.16
C ASN A 259 16.58 -11.88 -6.38
N GLN A 260 16.22 -13.15 -6.17
CA GLN A 260 16.14 -14.15 -7.22
C GLN A 260 15.00 -13.84 -8.22
N TYR A 261 13.86 -13.35 -7.73
CA TYR A 261 12.65 -13.23 -8.53
C TYR A 261 12.33 -11.77 -8.92
N ALA A 262 12.97 -10.77 -8.34
CA ALA A 262 12.69 -9.36 -8.63
C ALA A 262 12.91 -9.02 -10.10
N ARG A 263 11.90 -8.38 -10.70
CA ARG A 263 11.94 -7.83 -12.06
C ARG A 263 11.58 -6.35 -12.00
N ILE A 264 12.59 -5.50 -11.93
CA ILE A 264 12.46 -4.06 -11.72
C ILE A 264 13.19 -3.33 -12.83
N SER A 265 12.54 -2.30 -13.39
CA SER A 265 13.15 -1.29 -14.25
C SER A 265 13.23 0.03 -13.49
N TYR A 266 14.31 0.79 -13.69
CA TYR A 266 14.51 2.12 -13.13
C TYR A 266 14.55 3.14 -14.28
N GLU A 267 13.95 4.31 -14.09
CA GLU A 267 13.94 5.42 -15.04
C GLU A 267 14.57 6.67 -14.43
#